data_b9b4e63f2f49548992bf3dfb31908994
#
_entry.id   b9b4e63f2f49548992bf3dfb31908994
#
_cell.length_a   1.000
_cell.length_b   1.000
_cell.length_c   1.000
_cell.angle_alpha   90.00
_cell.angle_beta   90.00
_cell.angle_gamma   90.00
#
_symmetry.space_group_name_H-M   'P 1'
#
loop_
_entity.id
_entity.type
_entity.pdbx_description
1 polymer ?
#
loop_
_entity_poly.entity_id
_entity_poly.type
_entity_poly.pdbx_seq_one_letter_code
_entity_poly.pdbx_strand_id
1 'polypeptide(L)'
;RAEDVYNEWDAQIRKILDTGLSVTHIDGHQHMHMWNHFFPIALSLAKKYKIHCMRVPDESLTFGLSFRPKSLFRFSAKNALSLMARNHRDSLKKAGIKSNDHFFGMLYGGHFHEQRMYDAAGKLEAGVTEFMCHPAANSQLMESTFHWGYHGEDELKALLSLRLKNEL
;
A
#
# COMPACT_ATOMS: atom_id res chain seq x y z
N ARG A 1 11.27 -16.87 -11.93
CA ARG A 1 11.17 -16.41 -13.33
C ARG A 1 9.93 -15.54 -13.48
N ALA A 2 9.83 -14.71 -14.53
CA ALA A 2 8.65 -13.85 -14.76
C ALA A 2 7.37 -14.69 -14.94
N GLU A 3 7.49 -15.83 -15.60
CA GLU A 3 6.40 -16.78 -15.81
C GLU A 3 5.88 -17.36 -14.49
N ASP A 4 6.76 -17.70 -13.55
CA ASP A 4 6.36 -18.22 -12.24
C ASP A 4 5.55 -17.18 -11.46
N VAL A 5 5.98 -15.90 -11.52
CA VAL A 5 5.25 -14.79 -10.89
C VAL A 5 3.89 -14.57 -11.55
N TYR A 6 3.84 -14.63 -12.88
CA TYR A 6 2.58 -14.51 -13.61
C TYR A 6 1.60 -15.62 -13.19
N ASN A 7 2.05 -16.87 -13.18
CA ASN A 7 1.22 -18.02 -12.84
C ASN A 7 0.73 -17.96 -11.39
N GLU A 8 1.59 -17.55 -10.46
CA GLU A 8 1.23 -17.39 -9.05
C GLU A 8 0.18 -16.29 -8.87
N TRP A 9 0.40 -15.10 -9.43
CA TRP A 9 -0.55 -14.01 -9.30
C TRP A 9 -1.86 -14.27 -10.03
N ASP A 10 -1.81 -14.94 -11.17
CA ASP A 10 -2.99 -15.41 -11.89
C ASP A 10 -3.82 -16.39 -11.04
N ALA A 11 -3.16 -17.33 -10.38
CA ALA A 11 -3.81 -18.28 -9.47
C ALA A 11 -4.44 -17.58 -8.26
N GLN A 12 -3.76 -16.59 -7.66
CA GLN A 12 -4.29 -15.80 -6.55
C GLN A 12 -5.56 -15.04 -6.94
N ILE A 13 -5.54 -14.36 -8.10
CA ILE A 13 -6.73 -13.63 -8.59
C ILE A 13 -7.88 -14.60 -8.86
N ARG A 14 -7.62 -15.73 -9.53
CA ARG A 14 -8.66 -16.74 -9.77
C ARG A 14 -9.26 -17.27 -8.49
N LYS A 15 -8.43 -17.58 -7.49
CA LYS A 15 -8.90 -18.06 -6.19
C LYS A 15 -9.88 -17.09 -5.51
N ILE A 16 -9.66 -15.78 -5.65
CA ILE A 16 -10.59 -14.78 -5.12
C ILE A 16 -11.87 -14.75 -5.96
N LEU A 17 -11.76 -14.74 -7.29
CA LEU A 17 -12.91 -14.71 -8.19
C LEU A 17 -13.80 -15.95 -8.03
N ASP A 18 -13.21 -17.13 -7.78
CA ASP A 18 -13.92 -18.39 -7.55
C ASP A 18 -14.79 -18.36 -6.26
N THR A 19 -14.54 -17.43 -5.35
CA THR A 19 -15.41 -17.19 -4.18
C THR A 19 -16.66 -16.37 -4.50
N GLY A 20 -16.78 -15.85 -5.71
CA GLY A 20 -17.85 -14.95 -6.13
C GLY A 20 -17.63 -13.48 -5.75
N LEU A 21 -16.49 -13.15 -5.12
CA LEU A 21 -16.14 -11.77 -4.79
C LEU A 21 -15.64 -11.01 -6.02
N SER A 22 -16.03 -9.75 -6.12
CA SER A 22 -15.50 -8.84 -7.14
C SER A 22 -14.11 -8.35 -6.75
N VAL A 23 -13.13 -8.55 -7.62
CA VAL A 23 -11.80 -7.96 -7.45
C VAL A 23 -11.82 -6.54 -7.99
N THR A 24 -11.71 -5.55 -7.12
CA THR A 24 -11.81 -4.13 -7.48
C THR A 24 -10.48 -3.50 -7.84
N HIS A 25 -9.38 -3.96 -7.21
CA HIS A 25 -8.05 -3.39 -7.39
C HIS A 25 -6.94 -4.43 -7.19
N ILE A 26 -5.75 -4.09 -7.65
CA ILE A 26 -4.52 -4.84 -7.38
C ILE A 26 -3.67 -4.07 -6.39
N ASP A 27 -3.26 -4.77 -5.34
CA ASP A 27 -2.29 -4.35 -4.34
C ASP A 27 -1.39 -5.54 -3.99
N GLY A 28 -0.10 -5.41 -4.27
CA GLY A 28 0.86 -6.50 -4.03
C GLY A 28 1.61 -6.32 -2.71
N HIS A 29 1.87 -7.44 -2.04
CA HIS A 29 2.71 -7.48 -0.84
C HIS A 29 4.03 -6.73 -1.07
N GLN A 30 4.42 -5.87 -0.11
CA GLN A 30 5.60 -4.98 -0.22
C GLN A 30 5.66 -4.17 -1.52
N HIS A 31 4.49 -3.87 -2.10
CA HIS A 31 4.35 -3.10 -3.34
C HIS A 31 5.08 -3.72 -4.56
N MET A 32 5.30 -5.05 -4.55
CA MET A 32 6.03 -5.75 -5.63
C MET A 32 5.41 -5.54 -7.01
N HIS A 33 4.09 -5.36 -7.07
CA HIS A 33 3.37 -5.07 -8.32
C HIS A 33 3.84 -3.78 -9.02
N MET A 34 4.54 -2.88 -8.31
CA MET A 34 5.11 -1.65 -8.85
C MET A 34 6.59 -1.76 -9.22
N TRP A 35 7.26 -2.88 -8.93
CA TRP A 35 8.65 -3.05 -9.35
C TRP A 35 8.74 -3.21 -10.86
N ASN A 36 9.73 -2.56 -11.49
CA ASN A 36 9.86 -2.51 -12.95
C ASN A 36 9.75 -3.87 -13.66
N HIS A 37 10.28 -4.95 -13.05
CA HIS A 37 10.21 -6.31 -13.60
C HIS A 37 8.82 -6.94 -13.46
N PHE A 38 8.03 -6.54 -12.47
CA PHE A 38 6.76 -7.16 -12.13
C PHE A 38 5.55 -6.33 -12.58
N PHE A 39 5.73 -5.02 -12.73
CA PHE A 39 4.66 -4.13 -13.17
C PHE A 39 3.98 -4.56 -14.50
N PRO A 40 4.73 -4.97 -15.55
CA PRO A 40 4.09 -5.46 -16.78
C PRO A 40 3.20 -6.69 -16.54
N ILE A 41 3.57 -7.56 -15.58
CA ILE A 41 2.78 -8.74 -15.22
C ILE A 41 1.48 -8.29 -14.53
N ALA A 42 1.58 -7.43 -13.49
CA ALA A 42 0.42 -6.87 -12.80
C ALA A 42 -0.54 -6.18 -13.79
N LEU A 43 0.00 -5.37 -14.70
CA LEU A 43 -0.77 -4.67 -15.72
C LEU A 43 -1.49 -5.63 -16.68
N SER A 44 -0.82 -6.71 -17.10
CA SER A 44 -1.42 -7.72 -17.98
C SER A 44 -2.56 -8.47 -17.30
N LEU A 45 -2.37 -8.83 -16.03
CA LEU A 45 -3.39 -9.50 -15.21
C LEU A 45 -4.59 -8.58 -14.92
N ALA A 46 -4.34 -7.30 -14.62
CA ALA A 46 -5.40 -6.32 -14.47
C ALA A 46 -6.29 -6.25 -15.72
N LYS A 47 -5.67 -6.18 -16.90
CA LYS A 47 -6.40 -6.20 -18.17
C LYS A 47 -7.16 -7.51 -18.41
N LYS A 48 -6.50 -8.66 -18.17
CA LYS A 48 -7.10 -10.00 -18.34
C LYS A 48 -8.38 -10.16 -17.53
N TYR A 49 -8.34 -9.73 -16.27
CA TYR A 49 -9.47 -9.88 -15.33
C TYR A 49 -10.36 -8.65 -15.23
N LYS A 50 -10.14 -7.63 -16.07
CA LYS A 50 -10.91 -6.37 -16.07
C LYS A 50 -10.91 -5.69 -14.70
N ILE A 51 -9.77 -5.73 -14.01
CA ILE A 51 -9.57 -5.04 -12.74
C ILE A 51 -9.23 -3.58 -13.05
N HIS A 52 -10.05 -2.65 -12.59
CA HIS A 52 -10.00 -1.26 -13.04
C HIS A 52 -9.16 -0.34 -12.17
N CYS A 53 -8.64 -0.82 -11.06
CA CYS A 53 -7.82 -0.02 -10.16
C CYS A 53 -6.51 -0.74 -9.79
N MET A 54 -5.46 0.03 -9.52
CA MET A 54 -4.18 -0.47 -9.01
C MET A 54 -3.56 0.55 -8.07
N ARG A 55 -3.10 0.09 -6.89
CA ARG A 55 -2.39 0.93 -5.93
C ARG A 55 -1.11 1.49 -6.53
N VAL A 56 -0.90 2.80 -6.36
CA VAL A 56 0.38 3.46 -6.60
C VAL A 56 0.90 3.99 -5.27
N PRO A 57 1.91 3.36 -4.65
CA PRO A 57 2.47 3.77 -3.35
C PRO A 57 3.39 4.99 -3.52
N ASP A 58 2.84 6.11 -3.97
CA ASP A 58 3.53 7.36 -4.18
C ASP A 58 3.32 8.27 -2.96
N GLU A 59 4.01 7.96 -1.87
CA GLU A 59 3.97 8.76 -0.66
C GLU A 59 4.83 10.02 -0.81
N SER A 60 4.31 11.18 -0.35
CA SER A 60 5.01 12.47 -0.44
C SER A 60 6.46 12.38 0.02
N LEU A 61 7.37 12.93 -0.78
CA LEU A 61 8.82 12.90 -0.52
C LEU A 61 9.19 13.60 0.80
N THR A 62 8.38 14.57 1.23
CA THR A 62 8.61 15.35 2.45
C THR A 62 7.89 14.79 3.67
N PHE A 63 6.97 13.81 3.51
CA PHE A 63 6.24 13.24 4.62
C PHE A 63 7.17 12.48 5.56
N GLY A 64 7.16 12.84 6.84
CA GLY A 64 7.92 12.16 7.87
C GLY A 64 9.37 12.65 8.06
N LEU A 65 9.69 13.89 7.72
CA LEU A 65 11.03 14.50 7.88
C LEU A 65 11.55 14.67 9.32
N SER A 66 11.03 13.98 10.33
CA SER A 66 11.64 13.97 11.67
C SER A 66 12.78 12.95 11.72
N PHE A 67 14.01 13.42 11.58
CA PHE A 67 15.22 12.59 11.43
C PHE A 67 15.62 11.85 12.71
N ARG A 68 15.54 10.50 12.68
CA ARG A 68 16.36 9.60 13.49
C ARG A 68 17.17 8.68 12.55
N PRO A 69 18.40 8.27 12.88
CA PRO A 69 19.26 7.47 11.98
C PRO A 69 18.61 6.18 11.43
N LYS A 70 17.78 5.49 12.23
CA LYS A 70 17.02 4.31 11.79
C LYS A 70 15.93 4.64 10.78
N SER A 71 15.44 5.87 10.71
CA SER A 71 14.42 6.32 9.76
C SER A 71 15.01 6.77 8.41
N LEU A 72 16.31 7.06 8.33
CA LEU A 72 16.93 7.53 7.10
C LEU A 72 16.93 6.45 6.00
N PHE A 73 17.27 5.21 6.33
CA PHE A 73 17.22 4.11 5.38
C PHE A 73 15.78 3.87 4.87
N ARG A 74 14.81 3.79 5.80
CA ARG A 74 13.38 3.65 5.44
C ARG A 74 12.90 4.83 4.59
N PHE A 75 13.33 6.04 4.93
CA PHE A 75 12.99 7.25 4.18
C PHE A 75 13.54 7.20 2.75
N SER A 76 14.80 6.78 2.58
CA SER A 76 15.40 6.64 1.24
C SER A 76 14.75 5.54 0.43
N ALA A 77 14.48 4.37 1.04
CA ALA A 77 13.79 3.26 0.40
C ALA A 77 12.36 3.63 -0.02
N LYS A 78 11.60 4.32 0.85
CA LYS A 78 10.30 4.88 0.53
C LYS A 78 10.36 5.81 -0.68
N ASN A 79 11.29 6.76 -0.69
CA ASN A 79 11.41 7.73 -1.78
C ASN A 79 11.77 7.05 -3.11
N ALA A 80 12.68 6.07 -3.08
CA ALA A 80 13.04 5.30 -4.27
C ALA A 80 11.82 4.54 -4.83
N LEU A 81 11.05 3.88 -3.97
CA LEU A 81 9.84 3.17 -4.36
C LEU A 81 8.74 4.13 -4.86
N SER A 82 8.55 5.27 -4.19
CA SER A 82 7.59 6.29 -4.63
C SER A 82 7.92 6.82 -6.02
N LEU A 83 9.18 7.14 -6.29
CA LEU A 83 9.61 7.59 -7.62
C LEU A 83 9.42 6.52 -8.69
N MET A 84 9.76 5.26 -8.38
CA MET A 84 9.55 4.13 -9.28
C MET A 84 8.06 3.92 -9.58
N ALA A 85 7.21 3.94 -8.56
CA ALA A 85 5.77 3.76 -8.69
C ALA A 85 5.13 4.92 -9.49
N ARG A 86 5.57 6.15 -9.26
CA ARG A 86 5.12 7.35 -9.99
C ARG A 86 5.33 7.21 -11.50
N ASN A 87 6.45 6.63 -11.93
CA ASN A 87 6.77 6.43 -13.35
C ASN A 87 5.78 5.50 -14.06
N HIS A 88 5.04 4.68 -13.32
CA HIS A 88 4.03 3.77 -13.90
C HIS A 88 2.65 4.41 -14.09
N ARG A 89 2.39 5.62 -13.51
CA ARG A 89 1.07 6.29 -13.61
C ARG A 89 0.62 6.50 -15.04
N ASP A 90 1.51 6.93 -15.94
CA ASP A 90 1.18 7.13 -17.35
C ASP A 90 0.80 5.82 -18.04
N SER A 91 1.46 4.72 -17.71
CA SER A 91 1.15 3.39 -18.26
C SER A 91 -0.21 2.89 -17.77
N LEU A 92 -0.55 3.12 -16.49
CA LEU A 92 -1.87 2.82 -15.95
C LEU A 92 -2.96 3.65 -16.64
N LYS A 93 -2.75 4.96 -16.77
CA LYS A 93 -3.68 5.87 -17.45
C LYS A 93 -3.93 5.46 -18.91
N LYS A 94 -2.87 5.14 -19.67
CA LYS A 94 -2.98 4.64 -21.05
C LYS A 94 -3.73 3.31 -21.14
N ALA A 95 -3.65 2.50 -20.09
CA ALA A 95 -4.36 1.23 -19.99
C ALA A 95 -5.81 1.37 -19.49
N GLY A 96 -6.26 2.57 -19.13
CA GLY A 96 -7.59 2.80 -18.55
C GLY A 96 -7.74 2.30 -17.11
N ILE A 97 -6.60 2.07 -16.40
CA ILE A 97 -6.58 1.62 -15.00
C ILE A 97 -6.42 2.84 -14.09
N LYS A 98 -7.35 3.00 -13.16
CA LYS A 98 -7.34 4.07 -12.15
C LYS A 98 -6.32 3.76 -11.05
N SER A 99 -5.86 4.78 -10.36
CA SER A 99 -5.03 4.66 -9.16
C SER A 99 -5.44 5.70 -8.13
N ASN A 100 -5.00 5.49 -6.89
CA ASN A 100 -5.05 6.54 -5.87
C ASN A 100 -4.21 7.75 -6.30
N ASP A 101 -4.65 8.95 -5.94
CA ASP A 101 -3.91 10.20 -6.17
C ASP A 101 -2.83 10.39 -5.11
N HIS A 102 -3.16 10.08 -3.85
CA HIS A 102 -2.30 10.24 -2.69
C HIS A 102 -2.15 8.92 -1.93
N PHE A 103 -1.02 8.76 -1.23
CA PHE A 103 -0.73 7.55 -0.47
C PHE A 103 -0.02 7.89 0.84
N PHE A 104 -0.43 7.24 1.94
CA PHE A 104 0.21 7.32 3.24
C PHE A 104 0.38 5.93 3.85
N GLY A 105 1.42 5.76 4.68
CA GLY A 105 1.63 4.56 5.49
C GLY A 105 2.89 3.77 5.16
N MET A 106 3.61 4.07 4.07
CA MET A 106 4.83 3.34 3.70
C MET A 106 5.97 3.63 4.67
N LEU A 107 6.19 4.89 5.02
CA LEU A 107 7.25 5.27 5.96
C LEU A 107 7.00 4.70 7.36
N TYR A 108 5.74 4.68 7.78
CA TYR A 108 5.32 4.27 9.12
C TYR A 108 4.66 2.89 9.16
N GLY A 109 4.77 2.08 8.12
CA GLY A 109 4.18 0.75 8.07
C GLY A 109 4.48 -0.07 9.32
N GLY A 110 3.45 -0.62 9.96
CA GLY A 110 3.53 -1.29 11.26
C GLY A 110 3.66 -0.38 12.48
N HIS A 111 3.74 0.94 12.29
CA HIS A 111 3.87 1.96 13.34
C HIS A 111 2.99 3.19 13.08
N PHE A 112 1.92 3.03 12.33
CA PHE A 112 1.02 4.11 11.93
C PHE A 112 -0.07 4.32 12.99
N HIS A 113 0.38 4.69 14.23
CA HIS A 113 -0.49 4.96 15.38
C HIS A 113 -1.35 6.23 15.21
N GLU A 114 -2.32 6.43 16.10
CA GLU A 114 -3.36 7.46 16.01
C GLU A 114 -2.84 8.85 15.64
N GLN A 115 -1.81 9.36 16.35
CA GLN A 115 -1.30 10.71 16.06
C GLN A 115 -0.74 10.84 14.64
N ARG A 116 -0.07 9.81 14.14
CA ARG A 116 0.44 9.82 12.76
C ARG A 116 -0.66 9.74 11.72
N MET A 117 -1.70 8.94 11.98
CA MET A 117 -2.88 8.89 11.12
C MET A 117 -3.61 10.24 11.13
N TYR A 118 -3.76 10.86 12.30
CA TYR A 118 -4.35 12.19 12.44
C TYR A 118 -3.54 13.25 11.69
N ASP A 119 -2.21 13.25 11.86
CA ASP A 119 -1.32 14.19 11.13
C ASP A 119 -1.38 13.99 9.60
N ALA A 120 -1.60 12.76 9.15
CA ALA A 120 -1.79 12.46 7.74
C ALA A 120 -3.17 12.87 7.25
N ALA A 121 -4.22 12.65 8.04
CA ALA A 121 -5.58 13.09 7.75
C ALA A 121 -5.66 14.62 7.58
N GLY A 122 -4.97 15.38 8.44
CA GLY A 122 -4.88 16.84 8.33
C GLY A 122 -4.11 17.34 7.09
N LYS A 123 -3.53 16.43 6.29
CA LYS A 123 -2.82 16.75 5.03
C LYS A 123 -3.54 16.20 3.79
N LEU A 124 -4.80 15.81 3.94
CA LEU A 124 -5.58 15.33 2.81
C LEU A 124 -5.79 16.44 1.79
N GLU A 125 -5.61 16.07 0.53
CA GLU A 125 -5.87 16.90 -0.62
C GLU A 125 -7.03 16.34 -1.43
N ALA A 126 -7.59 17.11 -2.35
CA ALA A 126 -8.66 16.65 -3.23
C ALA A 126 -8.21 15.44 -4.05
N GLY A 127 -9.06 14.42 -4.16
CA GLY A 127 -8.76 13.19 -4.87
C GLY A 127 -8.98 11.94 -4.02
N VAL A 128 -8.44 10.83 -4.47
CA VAL A 128 -8.48 9.54 -3.76
C VAL A 128 -7.19 9.34 -2.98
N THR A 129 -7.31 9.34 -1.66
CA THR A 129 -6.19 9.05 -0.75
C THR A 129 -6.31 7.64 -0.21
N GLU A 130 -5.22 6.88 -0.26
CA GLU A 130 -5.12 5.56 0.32
C GLU A 130 -4.22 5.56 1.55
N PHE A 131 -4.73 5.00 2.67
CA PHE A 131 -3.98 4.77 3.91
C PHE A 131 -3.63 3.29 4.01
N MET A 132 -2.34 2.96 4.02
CA MET A 132 -1.87 1.60 4.26
C MET A 132 -1.63 1.38 5.76
N CYS A 133 -2.31 0.39 6.32
CA CYS A 133 -2.19 0.01 7.73
C CYS A 133 -2.03 -1.51 7.85
N HIS A 134 -1.53 -1.95 9.02
CA HIS A 134 -1.33 -3.35 9.37
C HIS A 134 -1.97 -3.66 10.73
N PRO A 135 -3.31 -3.46 10.88
CA PRO A 135 -3.97 -3.67 12.15
C PRO A 135 -3.97 -5.15 12.55
N ALA A 136 -3.77 -5.42 13.83
CA ALA A 136 -3.85 -6.76 14.39
C ALA A 136 -4.48 -6.72 15.79
N ALA A 137 -5.26 -7.76 16.12
CA ALA A 137 -5.87 -7.89 17.44
C ALA A 137 -4.87 -8.37 18.51
N ASN A 138 -3.74 -8.96 18.11
CA ASN A 138 -2.71 -9.46 19.02
C ASN A 138 -1.33 -9.23 18.40
N SER A 139 -0.68 -8.14 18.78
CA SER A 139 0.67 -7.80 18.29
C SER A 139 1.74 -8.77 18.79
N GLN A 140 1.58 -9.35 19.99
CA GLN A 140 2.53 -10.30 20.54
C GLN A 140 2.56 -11.62 19.74
N LEU A 141 1.38 -12.13 19.37
CA LEU A 141 1.27 -13.32 18.52
C LEU A 141 1.89 -13.07 17.14
N MET A 142 1.61 -11.89 16.53
CA MET A 142 2.21 -11.52 15.24
C MET A 142 3.73 -11.44 15.33
N GLU A 143 4.26 -10.80 16.39
CA GLU A 143 5.70 -10.67 16.56
C GLU A 143 6.39 -12.00 16.81
N SER A 144 5.80 -12.89 17.64
CA SER A 144 6.35 -14.24 17.88
C SER A 144 6.39 -15.12 16.64
N THR A 145 5.50 -14.87 15.66
CA THR A 145 5.37 -15.66 14.43
C THR A 145 6.23 -15.09 13.29
N PHE A 146 6.24 -13.77 13.11
CA PHE A 146 6.78 -13.13 11.91
C PHE A 146 7.97 -12.20 12.17
N HIS A 147 8.22 -11.77 13.41
CA HIS A 147 9.33 -10.90 13.81
C HIS A 147 9.41 -9.58 13.00
N TRP A 148 8.26 -9.00 12.67
CA TRP A 148 8.18 -7.77 11.85
C TRP A 148 8.38 -6.49 12.65
N GLY A 149 8.31 -6.54 13.98
CA GLY A 149 8.34 -5.37 14.85
C GLY A 149 7.12 -4.46 14.68
N TYR A 150 5.98 -4.99 14.26
CA TYR A 150 4.76 -4.22 13.99
C TYR A 150 3.92 -4.05 15.25
N HIS A 151 3.38 -2.85 15.41
CA HIS A 151 2.47 -2.47 16.51
C HIS A 151 1.02 -2.49 16.02
N GLY A 152 0.55 -3.64 15.56
CA GLY A 152 -0.76 -3.79 14.93
C GLY A 152 -1.95 -3.42 15.83
N GLU A 153 -1.84 -3.64 17.16
CA GLU A 153 -2.88 -3.21 18.10
C GLU A 153 -3.00 -1.69 18.18
N ASP A 154 -1.89 -0.95 18.07
CA ASP A 154 -1.93 0.51 18.10
C ASP A 154 -2.53 1.05 16.80
N GLU A 155 -2.26 0.40 15.66
CA GLU A 155 -2.91 0.74 14.39
C GLU A 155 -4.41 0.40 14.42
N LEU A 156 -4.80 -0.73 15.02
CA LEU A 156 -6.22 -1.07 15.19
C LEU A 156 -6.94 -0.05 16.07
N LYS A 157 -6.35 0.34 17.21
CA LYS A 157 -6.90 1.37 18.08
C LYS A 157 -7.05 2.70 17.34
N ALA A 158 -6.05 3.08 16.55
CA ALA A 158 -6.10 4.30 15.75
C ALA A 158 -7.26 4.29 14.74
N LEU A 159 -7.47 3.19 14.03
CA LEU A 159 -8.57 3.04 13.07
C LEU A 159 -9.95 3.07 13.73
N LEU A 160 -10.05 2.68 15.01
CA LEU A 160 -11.30 2.72 15.80
C LEU A 160 -11.49 4.05 16.53
N SER A 161 -10.54 4.98 16.44
CA SER A 161 -10.58 6.25 17.17
C SER A 161 -11.66 7.17 16.64
N LEU A 162 -12.48 7.68 17.53
CA LEU A 162 -13.48 8.72 17.22
C LEU A 162 -12.82 10.03 16.79
N ARG A 163 -11.64 10.34 17.33
CA ARG A 163 -10.86 11.52 16.93
C ARG A 163 -10.49 11.46 15.46
N LEU A 164 -9.96 10.32 14.99
CA LEU A 164 -9.62 10.15 13.58
C LEU A 164 -10.86 10.19 12.70
N LYS A 165 -11.93 9.53 13.11
CA LYS A 165 -13.21 9.53 12.37
C LYS A 165 -13.79 10.92 12.16
N ASN A 166 -13.61 11.83 13.12
CA ASN A 166 -14.13 13.19 13.02
C ASN A 166 -13.25 14.11 12.16
N GLU A 167 -12.01 13.68 11.84
CA GLU A 167 -11.09 14.42 10.96
C GLU A 167 -11.27 14.03 9.49
N LEU A 168 -11.69 12.80 9.23
CA LEU A 168 -11.94 12.27 7.89
C LEU A 168 -13.35 12.59 7.37
#